data_0ae3ef05f981fe467901481d4ffe8163
#
_entry.id   0ae3ef05f981fe467901481d4ffe8163
#
_cell.length_a   1.000
_cell.length_b   1.000
_cell.length_c   1.000
_cell.angle_alpha   90.00
_cell.angle_beta   90.00
_cell.angle_gamma   90.00
#
_symmetry.space_group_name_H-M   'P 1'
#
loop_
_entity.id
_entity.type
_entity.pdbx_description
1 polymer ?
#
loop_
_entity_poly.entity_id
_entity_poly.type
_entity_poly.pdbx_seq_one_letter_code
_entity_poly.pdbx_strand_id
1 'polypeptide(L)'
;MNKNVTFSLGNIALIDKIDSETRFFESVLEPISGRSKSFIPAVKLLISNRLDQSVSVNKILDVTPEELLETFGFEGKVSDRSLYRTLERLGERQPIILARFQQWVKDQNLVDSVQFMDFSSSYFEGKKCPLGALGYSRDGQPGKLQFTFGISVGMNGIPTMLTIQKGNVQDKAHMGSLIRLCAKVLPEKSLLVFDCGGNTKANKRKIRGLKFHYLTLKAKKKGPYRNEIAIYHAKEEDQVSFSMNDRRYSCVTHKDGEEYRYVFFSEDLAFDQLAKKTKKLEKDLEKGKNLAKKVKQGKDLDQFISPDGWIITRGHFQNVLGDISNPYIPGLEGFFVLESSIDEAPEKILIAYKNRDKAEKFIRDLKEWAEMRPVRHWSRYAVIGYVLIVFLTKVLVSLTQVFCEHSVVKNLKVLKKYLTNLTLTIVYPPFGYAIRIISNFSPELHPILGDFVRRYGCLEVPNLW
;
A
#
# COMPACT_ATOMS: atom_id res chain seq x y z
N MET A 1 -19.44 -25.57 35.91
CA MET A 1 -18.04 -25.14 36.09
C MET A 1 -17.61 -24.38 34.85
N ASN A 2 -17.24 -23.12 34.99
CA ASN A 2 -16.67 -22.37 33.87
C ASN A 2 -15.32 -23.02 33.51
N LYS A 3 -15.11 -23.27 32.20
CA LYS A 3 -13.82 -23.79 31.72
C LYS A 3 -12.82 -22.65 31.65
N ASN A 4 -11.57 -22.93 32.00
CA ASN A 4 -10.49 -21.98 31.74
C ASN A 4 -10.42 -21.62 30.26
N VAL A 5 -10.22 -20.33 29.95
CA VAL A 5 -10.20 -19.82 28.58
C VAL A 5 -8.87 -19.12 28.32
N THR A 6 -8.24 -19.44 27.19
CA THR A 6 -6.99 -18.80 26.75
C THR A 6 -7.17 -18.22 25.34
N PHE A 7 -6.75 -16.98 25.16
CA PHE A 7 -6.82 -16.31 23.85
C PHE A 7 -5.64 -15.34 23.64
N SER A 8 -5.42 -14.95 22.40
CA SER A 8 -4.41 -13.96 22.04
C SER A 8 -4.77 -12.57 22.58
N LEU A 9 -3.86 -11.98 23.37
CA LEU A 9 -4.01 -10.67 23.99
C LEU A 9 -3.30 -9.56 23.20
N GLY A 10 -2.22 -9.88 22.48
CA GLY A 10 -1.29 -8.88 21.96
C GLY A 10 -1.94 -7.87 21.02
N ASN A 11 -2.91 -8.31 20.22
CA ASN A 11 -3.60 -7.46 19.26
C ASN A 11 -4.44 -6.38 19.94
N ILE A 12 -5.23 -6.76 20.98
CA ILE A 12 -6.03 -5.78 21.71
C ILE A 12 -5.13 -4.88 22.55
N ALA A 13 -4.10 -5.43 23.19
CA ALA A 13 -3.15 -4.64 23.97
C ALA A 13 -2.46 -3.56 23.12
N LEU A 14 -2.08 -3.88 21.87
CA LEU A 14 -1.52 -2.91 20.94
C LEU A 14 -2.54 -1.82 20.56
N ILE A 15 -3.77 -2.22 20.22
CA ILE A 15 -4.84 -1.31 19.83
C ILE A 15 -5.13 -0.33 21.00
N ASP A 16 -5.30 -0.85 22.20
CA ASP A 16 -5.64 -0.04 23.35
C ASP A 16 -4.48 0.84 23.83
N LYS A 17 -3.23 0.36 23.69
CA LYS A 17 -2.05 1.19 24.01
C LYS A 17 -1.97 2.40 23.08
N ILE A 18 -2.05 2.19 21.77
CA ILE A 18 -2.03 3.29 20.80
C ILE A 18 -3.20 4.26 21.05
N ASP A 19 -4.39 3.74 21.32
CA ASP A 19 -5.55 4.57 21.65
C ASP A 19 -5.34 5.39 22.92
N SER A 20 -4.77 4.78 23.97
CA SER A 20 -4.48 5.48 25.24
C SER A 20 -3.46 6.60 25.09
N GLU A 21 -2.52 6.49 24.17
CA GLU A 21 -1.48 7.48 23.91
C GLU A 21 -1.96 8.59 22.96
N THR A 22 -2.88 8.26 22.05
CA THR A 22 -3.21 9.13 20.91
C THR A 22 -4.67 9.57 20.87
N ARG A 23 -5.54 8.96 21.68
CA ARG A 23 -7.00 9.15 21.69
C ARG A 23 -7.60 8.97 20.28
N PHE A 24 -7.06 8.01 19.52
CA PHE A 24 -7.39 7.81 18.12
C PHE A 24 -8.88 7.50 17.88
N PHE A 25 -9.42 6.51 18.61
CA PHE A 25 -10.82 6.11 18.44
C PHE A 25 -11.80 7.20 18.87
N GLU A 26 -11.49 7.88 19.98
CA GLU A 26 -12.28 9.00 20.47
C GLU A 26 -12.34 10.13 19.42
N SER A 27 -11.19 10.52 18.89
CA SER A 27 -11.10 11.64 17.96
C SER A 27 -11.69 11.34 16.59
N VAL A 28 -11.46 10.13 16.06
CA VAL A 28 -11.77 9.80 14.66
C VAL A 28 -13.12 9.11 14.52
N LEU A 29 -13.50 8.22 15.44
CA LEU A 29 -14.64 7.30 15.28
C LEU A 29 -15.77 7.51 16.28
N GLU A 30 -15.50 7.90 17.50
CA GLU A 30 -16.57 8.05 18.51
C GLU A 30 -17.68 9.01 18.07
N PRO A 31 -17.39 10.17 17.45
CA PRO A 31 -18.42 11.09 16.99
C PRO A 31 -19.40 10.51 15.96
N ILE A 32 -19.03 9.40 15.30
CA ILE A 32 -19.90 8.69 14.35
C ILE A 32 -20.57 7.46 14.97
N SER A 33 -20.20 7.08 16.18
CA SER A 33 -20.77 5.91 16.89
C SER A 33 -22.26 6.07 17.19
N GLY A 34 -22.73 7.32 17.33
CA GLY A 34 -24.10 7.65 17.75
C GLY A 34 -24.39 7.09 19.14
N ARG A 35 -25.57 6.46 19.30
CA ARG A 35 -25.98 5.83 20.56
C ARG A 35 -25.48 4.39 20.73
N SER A 36 -24.67 3.87 19.79
CA SER A 36 -24.25 2.46 19.81
C SER A 36 -22.99 2.28 20.66
N LYS A 37 -23.14 1.79 21.88
CA LYS A 37 -22.04 1.44 22.77
C LYS A 37 -21.12 0.34 22.17
N SER A 38 -21.66 -0.55 21.32
CA SER A 38 -20.91 -1.64 20.70
C SER A 38 -20.14 -1.23 19.45
N PHE A 39 -20.23 0.02 18.96
CA PHE A 39 -19.61 0.42 17.70
C PHE A 39 -18.08 0.40 17.79
N ILE A 40 -17.48 1.07 18.77
CA ILE A 40 -16.02 1.08 18.96
C ILE A 40 -15.48 -0.32 19.29
N PRO A 41 -16.06 -1.09 20.21
CA PRO A 41 -15.71 -2.49 20.40
C PRO A 41 -15.71 -3.32 19.12
N ALA A 42 -16.74 -3.17 18.26
CA ALA A 42 -16.80 -3.88 16.98
C ALA A 42 -15.71 -3.45 16.01
N VAL A 43 -15.37 -2.17 15.95
CA VAL A 43 -14.23 -1.69 15.13
C VAL A 43 -12.91 -2.26 15.64
N LYS A 44 -12.67 -2.23 16.94
CA LYS A 44 -11.47 -2.81 17.56
C LYS A 44 -11.36 -4.31 17.28
N LEU A 45 -12.46 -5.06 17.41
CA LEU A 45 -12.51 -6.49 17.08
C LEU A 45 -12.21 -6.76 15.59
N LEU A 46 -12.79 -5.98 14.67
CA LEU A 46 -12.53 -6.09 13.24
C LEU A 46 -11.06 -5.76 12.89
N ILE A 47 -10.45 -4.78 13.54
CA ILE A 47 -9.02 -4.45 13.40
C ILE A 47 -8.17 -5.59 13.96
N SER A 48 -8.48 -6.08 15.16
CA SER A 48 -7.78 -7.21 15.79
C SER A 48 -7.78 -8.45 14.88
N ASN A 49 -8.92 -8.75 14.25
CA ASN A 49 -9.00 -9.83 13.27
C ASN A 49 -8.02 -9.66 12.09
N ARG A 50 -7.65 -8.41 11.70
CA ARG A 50 -6.63 -8.18 10.65
C ARG A 50 -5.20 -8.31 11.20
N LEU A 51 -5.02 -8.05 12.47
CA LEU A 51 -3.73 -8.20 13.16
C LEU A 51 -3.40 -9.66 13.50
N ASP A 52 -4.39 -10.55 13.48
CA ASP A 52 -4.24 -11.98 13.73
C ASP A 52 -4.40 -12.81 12.43
N GLN A 53 -4.64 -14.11 12.56
CA GLN A 53 -5.07 -14.97 11.45
C GLN A 53 -6.47 -14.52 11.01
N SER A 54 -6.51 -13.71 9.94
CA SER A 54 -7.75 -13.12 9.48
C SER A 54 -8.76 -14.18 9.07
N VAL A 55 -9.90 -14.17 9.73
CA VAL A 55 -11.06 -14.96 9.33
C VAL A 55 -12.12 -14.07 8.66
N SER A 56 -13.03 -14.66 7.91
CA SER A 56 -14.16 -13.91 7.33
C SER A 56 -15.08 -13.38 8.43
N VAL A 57 -15.72 -12.23 8.19
CA VAL A 57 -16.52 -11.51 9.19
C VAL A 57 -17.58 -12.39 9.86
N ASN A 58 -18.23 -13.28 9.09
CA ASN A 58 -19.21 -14.24 9.60
C ASN A 58 -18.63 -15.41 10.42
N LYS A 59 -17.30 -15.47 10.57
CA LYS A 59 -16.63 -16.48 11.40
C LYS A 59 -15.88 -15.87 12.57
N ILE A 60 -15.87 -14.56 12.70
CA ILE A 60 -15.14 -13.90 13.79
C ILE A 60 -15.67 -14.37 15.14
N LEU A 61 -16.99 -14.39 15.29
CA LEU A 61 -17.63 -14.76 16.57
C LEU A 61 -17.50 -16.25 16.87
N ASP A 62 -17.35 -17.11 15.86
CA ASP A 62 -17.13 -18.55 16.06
C ASP A 62 -15.76 -18.86 16.70
N VAL A 63 -14.78 -17.97 16.48
CA VAL A 63 -13.39 -18.13 16.96
C VAL A 63 -13.04 -17.18 18.12
N THR A 64 -13.97 -16.30 18.52
CA THR A 64 -13.76 -15.30 19.57
C THR A 64 -14.53 -15.70 20.82
N PRO A 65 -13.85 -16.07 21.93
CA PRO A 65 -14.52 -16.38 23.19
C PRO A 65 -15.22 -15.16 23.79
N GLU A 66 -16.25 -15.38 24.61
CA GLU A 66 -17.04 -14.31 25.24
C GLU A 66 -16.15 -13.39 26.11
N GLU A 67 -15.19 -13.96 26.82
CA GLU A 67 -14.25 -13.22 27.67
C GLU A 67 -13.36 -12.25 26.86
N LEU A 68 -13.04 -12.61 25.63
CA LEU A 68 -12.33 -11.72 24.72
C LEU A 68 -13.25 -10.60 24.22
N LEU A 69 -14.53 -10.90 23.93
CA LEU A 69 -15.53 -9.87 23.59
C LEU A 69 -15.73 -8.87 24.74
N GLU A 70 -15.80 -9.34 25.99
CA GLU A 70 -15.83 -8.47 27.16
C GLU A 70 -14.58 -7.59 27.26
N THR A 71 -13.41 -8.16 26.96
CA THR A 71 -12.13 -7.43 26.95
C THR A 71 -12.12 -6.31 25.90
N PHE A 72 -12.80 -6.49 24.75
CA PHE A 72 -13.02 -5.41 23.78
C PHE A 72 -14.02 -4.35 24.24
N GLY A 73 -14.76 -4.58 25.33
CA GLY A 73 -15.75 -3.67 25.87
C GLY A 73 -17.17 -3.89 25.34
N PHE A 74 -17.49 -5.09 24.85
CA PHE A 74 -18.87 -5.43 24.54
C PHE A 74 -19.69 -5.66 25.82
N GLU A 75 -20.86 -5.04 25.87
CA GLU A 75 -21.87 -5.29 26.92
C GLU A 75 -22.97 -6.20 26.32
N GLY A 76 -22.96 -7.49 26.67
CA GLY A 76 -23.96 -8.47 26.22
C GLY A 76 -23.68 -9.14 24.87
N LYS A 77 -24.71 -9.80 24.31
CA LYS A 77 -24.55 -10.64 23.11
C LYS A 77 -24.23 -9.85 21.87
N VAL A 78 -23.20 -10.28 21.17
CA VAL A 78 -22.77 -9.78 19.85
C VAL A 78 -23.27 -10.71 18.76
N SER A 79 -23.62 -10.18 17.60
CA SER A 79 -24.04 -10.97 16.44
C SER A 79 -23.26 -10.56 15.19
N ASP A 80 -23.11 -11.49 14.23
CA ASP A 80 -22.51 -11.19 12.92
C ASP A 80 -23.19 -9.99 12.25
N ARG A 81 -24.52 -9.91 12.39
CA ARG A 81 -25.28 -8.77 11.85
C ARG A 81 -24.81 -7.43 12.42
N SER A 82 -24.37 -7.39 13.68
CA SER A 82 -23.84 -6.17 14.30
C SER A 82 -22.49 -5.78 13.70
N LEU A 83 -21.63 -6.75 13.37
CA LEU A 83 -20.36 -6.52 12.71
C LEU A 83 -20.55 -6.01 11.26
N TYR A 84 -21.47 -6.62 10.51
CA TYR A 84 -21.81 -6.12 9.17
C TYR A 84 -22.41 -4.71 9.20
N ARG A 85 -23.29 -4.40 10.15
CA ARG A 85 -23.83 -3.04 10.34
C ARG A 85 -22.74 -2.04 10.68
N THR A 86 -21.71 -2.45 11.44
CA THR A 86 -20.54 -1.62 11.74
C THR A 86 -19.77 -1.31 10.46
N LEU A 87 -19.52 -2.30 9.60
CA LEU A 87 -18.89 -2.07 8.28
C LEU A 87 -19.72 -1.12 7.42
N GLU A 88 -21.03 -1.33 7.33
CA GLU A 88 -21.91 -0.44 6.55
C GLU A 88 -21.87 0.98 7.07
N ARG A 89 -21.93 1.18 8.38
CA ARG A 89 -21.85 2.50 9.03
C ARG A 89 -20.52 3.19 8.77
N LEU A 90 -19.41 2.45 8.86
CA LEU A 90 -18.09 2.98 8.49
C LEU A 90 -18.07 3.45 7.04
N GLY A 91 -18.61 2.65 6.12
CA GLY A 91 -18.66 3.00 4.70
C GLY A 91 -19.55 4.20 4.40
N GLU A 92 -20.73 4.29 5.00
CA GLU A 92 -21.62 5.44 4.87
C GLU A 92 -20.98 6.74 5.38
N ARG A 93 -20.25 6.65 6.47
CA ARG A 93 -19.60 7.78 7.14
C ARG A 93 -18.15 8.01 6.70
N GLN A 94 -17.68 7.29 5.68
CA GLN A 94 -16.30 7.40 5.16
C GLN A 94 -15.81 8.85 4.99
N PRO A 95 -16.56 9.78 4.38
CA PRO A 95 -16.05 11.15 4.19
C PRO A 95 -15.79 11.88 5.51
N ILE A 96 -16.64 11.63 6.52
CA ILE A 96 -16.51 12.23 7.86
C ILE A 96 -15.32 11.59 8.58
N ILE A 97 -15.19 10.26 8.53
CA ILE A 97 -14.07 9.53 9.14
C ILE A 97 -12.75 10.02 8.59
N LEU A 98 -12.62 10.11 7.27
CA LEU A 98 -11.38 10.55 6.64
C LEU A 98 -11.06 12.02 6.93
N ALA A 99 -12.07 12.90 7.00
CA ALA A 99 -11.85 14.30 7.38
C ALA A 99 -11.38 14.42 8.83
N ARG A 100 -11.97 13.64 9.77
CA ARG A 100 -11.53 13.59 11.16
C ARG A 100 -10.15 12.97 11.31
N PHE A 101 -9.88 11.92 10.55
CA PHE A 101 -8.55 11.30 10.50
C PHE A 101 -7.50 12.32 10.05
N GLN A 102 -7.75 13.09 9.00
CA GLN A 102 -6.85 14.15 8.55
C GLN A 102 -6.61 15.21 9.62
N GLN A 103 -7.68 15.65 10.30
CA GLN A 103 -7.56 16.61 11.39
C GLN A 103 -6.74 16.02 12.54
N TRP A 104 -7.01 14.78 12.93
CA TRP A 104 -6.27 14.10 13.98
C TRP A 104 -4.77 13.95 13.63
N VAL A 105 -4.42 13.55 12.39
CA VAL A 105 -3.02 13.48 11.93
C VAL A 105 -2.33 14.84 12.04
N LYS A 106 -3.06 15.92 11.74
CA LYS A 106 -2.57 17.29 11.89
C LYS A 106 -2.36 17.67 13.35
N ASP A 107 -3.33 17.37 14.21
CA ASP A 107 -3.26 17.70 15.65
C ASP A 107 -2.15 16.93 16.37
N GLN A 108 -1.81 15.74 15.88
CA GLN A 108 -0.69 14.93 16.36
C GLN A 108 0.68 15.34 15.77
N ASN A 109 0.74 16.40 14.93
CA ASN A 109 1.95 16.83 14.22
C ASN A 109 2.58 15.72 13.34
N LEU A 110 1.76 14.82 12.79
CA LEU A 110 2.19 13.70 11.95
C LEU A 110 2.10 13.99 10.45
N VAL A 111 1.68 15.20 10.07
CA VAL A 111 1.62 15.63 8.66
C VAL A 111 3.02 15.93 8.17
N ASP A 112 3.44 15.18 7.16
CA ASP A 112 4.71 15.42 6.46
C ASP A 112 4.47 16.31 5.24
N SER A 113 5.39 17.23 4.96
CA SER A 113 5.34 18.10 3.78
C SER A 113 5.72 17.38 2.48
N VAL A 114 6.35 16.20 2.56
CA VAL A 114 6.62 15.34 1.41
C VAL A 114 5.63 14.18 1.41
N GLN A 115 4.83 14.08 0.35
CA GLN A 115 3.78 13.07 0.23
C GLN A 115 4.00 12.19 -0.98
N PHE A 116 4.07 10.90 -0.76
CA PHE A 116 4.14 9.88 -1.80
C PHE A 116 2.74 9.41 -2.14
N MET A 117 2.35 9.58 -3.40
CA MET A 117 1.03 9.21 -3.89
C MET A 117 1.12 8.01 -4.81
N ASP A 118 0.31 7.00 -4.54
CA ASP A 118 0.24 5.81 -5.38
C ASP A 118 -1.18 5.27 -5.45
N PHE A 119 -1.45 4.48 -6.50
CA PHE A 119 -2.77 3.92 -6.81
C PHE A 119 -2.68 2.42 -6.99
N SER A 120 -3.75 1.74 -6.61
CA SER A 120 -3.86 0.32 -6.84
C SER A 120 -5.31 -0.11 -7.03
N SER A 121 -5.51 -1.41 -7.27
CA SER A 121 -6.84 -2.01 -7.34
C SER A 121 -6.93 -3.21 -6.42
N SER A 122 -8.14 -3.62 -6.06
CA SER A 122 -8.41 -4.87 -5.40
C SER A 122 -9.63 -5.52 -6.05
N TYR A 123 -9.62 -6.85 -6.20
CA TYR A 123 -10.64 -7.58 -6.91
C TYR A 123 -11.70 -8.18 -5.98
N PHE A 124 -12.88 -8.41 -6.56
CA PHE A 124 -14.01 -9.07 -5.91
C PHE A 124 -14.09 -10.55 -6.24
N GLU A 125 -14.48 -11.36 -5.28
CA GLU A 125 -14.91 -12.74 -5.56
C GLU A 125 -16.35 -12.80 -6.09
N GLY A 126 -17.15 -11.76 -5.95
CA GLY A 126 -18.54 -11.65 -6.41
C GLY A 126 -18.74 -10.69 -7.57
N LYS A 127 -19.96 -10.66 -8.12
CA LYS A 127 -20.33 -9.83 -9.29
C LYS A 127 -21.32 -8.70 -8.97
N LYS A 128 -21.78 -8.56 -7.73
CA LYS A 128 -22.93 -7.69 -7.37
C LYS A 128 -22.55 -6.31 -6.81
N CYS A 129 -21.29 -6.05 -6.49
CA CYS A 129 -20.91 -4.77 -5.85
C CYS A 129 -21.01 -3.60 -6.83
N PRO A 130 -21.71 -2.50 -6.50
CA PRO A 130 -21.80 -1.29 -7.33
C PRO A 130 -20.48 -0.56 -7.58
N LEU A 131 -19.46 -0.81 -6.75
CA LEU A 131 -18.08 -0.29 -6.96
C LEU A 131 -17.30 -1.15 -7.96
N GLY A 132 -17.77 -2.37 -8.24
CA GLY A 132 -17.12 -3.29 -9.14
C GLY A 132 -17.21 -2.83 -10.59
N ALA A 133 -16.07 -2.78 -11.26
CA ALA A 133 -15.97 -2.59 -12.70
C ALA A 133 -14.77 -3.34 -13.24
N LEU A 134 -14.84 -3.74 -14.52
CA LEU A 134 -13.67 -4.27 -15.23
C LEU A 134 -12.67 -3.15 -15.50
N GLY A 135 -11.40 -3.43 -15.28
CA GLY A 135 -10.32 -2.49 -15.49
C GLY A 135 -8.97 -3.21 -15.56
N TYR A 136 -7.90 -2.43 -15.65
CA TYR A 136 -6.55 -3.01 -15.59
C TYR A 136 -6.30 -3.59 -14.19
N SER A 137 -6.14 -4.91 -14.14
CA SER A 137 -5.92 -5.62 -12.87
C SER A 137 -4.45 -5.55 -12.45
N ARG A 138 -4.19 -4.84 -11.35
CA ARG A 138 -2.86 -4.83 -10.70
C ARG A 138 -2.60 -6.05 -9.82
N ASP A 139 -3.60 -6.89 -9.66
CA ASP A 139 -3.53 -8.14 -8.91
C ASP A 139 -3.31 -9.38 -9.79
N GLY A 140 -3.08 -9.19 -11.10
CA GLY A 140 -2.93 -10.29 -12.05
C GLY A 140 -4.20 -11.15 -12.22
N GLN A 141 -5.39 -10.57 -11.96
CA GLN A 141 -6.70 -11.23 -12.06
C GLN A 141 -7.55 -10.62 -13.18
N PRO A 142 -7.16 -10.80 -14.46
CA PRO A 142 -7.93 -10.26 -15.57
C PRO A 142 -9.36 -10.87 -15.60
N GLY A 143 -10.34 -10.07 -15.98
CA GLY A 143 -11.74 -10.51 -16.05
C GLY A 143 -12.51 -10.49 -14.73
N LYS A 144 -11.87 -10.27 -13.58
CA LYS A 144 -12.57 -10.04 -12.30
C LYS A 144 -12.96 -8.58 -12.14
N LEU A 145 -14.13 -8.34 -11.54
CA LEU A 145 -14.52 -7.01 -11.11
C LEU A 145 -13.57 -6.53 -10.02
N GLN A 146 -13.23 -5.26 -10.03
CA GLN A 146 -12.33 -4.63 -9.07
C GLN A 146 -12.83 -3.23 -8.68
N PHE A 147 -12.29 -2.67 -7.62
CA PHE A 147 -12.31 -1.24 -7.34
C PHE A 147 -10.88 -0.71 -7.35
N THR A 148 -10.72 0.59 -7.54
CA THR A 148 -9.41 1.27 -7.45
C THR A 148 -9.37 2.09 -6.17
N PHE A 149 -8.18 2.22 -5.60
CA PHE A 149 -7.93 3.08 -4.46
C PHE A 149 -6.62 3.82 -4.63
N GLY A 150 -6.53 4.99 -4.01
CA GLY A 150 -5.32 5.81 -3.98
C GLY A 150 -4.99 6.20 -2.56
N ILE A 151 -3.71 6.29 -2.26
CA ILE A 151 -3.20 6.72 -0.96
C ILE A 151 -2.22 7.87 -1.11
N SER A 152 -2.08 8.64 -0.03
CA SER A 152 -1.02 9.62 0.17
C SER A 152 -0.34 9.30 1.49
N VAL A 153 0.98 9.09 1.49
CA VAL A 153 1.77 8.68 2.65
C VAL A 153 2.94 9.61 2.83
N GLY A 154 3.18 10.08 4.05
CA GLY A 154 4.32 10.91 4.40
C GLY A 154 5.66 10.15 4.44
N MET A 155 6.76 10.89 4.58
CA MET A 155 8.10 10.32 4.77
C MET A 155 8.17 9.46 6.04
N ASN A 156 7.40 9.82 7.07
CA ASN A 156 7.26 9.08 8.33
C ASN A 156 6.44 7.77 8.18
N GLY A 157 5.90 7.45 7.01
CA GLY A 157 5.07 6.27 6.77
C GLY A 157 3.61 6.40 7.25
N ILE A 158 3.21 7.57 7.75
CA ILE A 158 1.83 7.85 8.14
C ILE A 158 1.04 8.30 6.90
N PRO A 159 -0.12 7.68 6.59
CA PRO A 159 -0.94 8.14 5.49
C PRO A 159 -1.69 9.42 5.88
N THR A 160 -1.89 10.30 4.91
CA THR A 160 -2.71 11.50 5.07
C THR A 160 -4.09 11.34 4.45
N MET A 161 -4.24 10.42 3.49
CA MET A 161 -5.52 10.20 2.80
C MET A 161 -5.60 8.83 2.14
N LEU A 162 -6.84 8.33 2.09
CA LEU A 162 -7.28 7.19 1.30
C LEU A 162 -8.43 7.62 0.41
N THR A 163 -8.41 7.22 -0.86
CA THR A 163 -9.52 7.41 -1.80
C THR A 163 -9.94 6.08 -2.42
N ILE A 164 -11.24 5.90 -2.66
CA ILE A 164 -11.83 4.68 -3.25
C ILE A 164 -12.69 5.08 -4.44
N GLN A 165 -12.52 4.40 -5.58
CA GLN A 165 -13.24 4.67 -6.83
C GLN A 165 -13.67 3.37 -7.51
N LYS A 166 -14.55 3.45 -8.52
CA LYS A 166 -14.91 2.32 -9.37
C LYS A 166 -13.67 1.72 -10.06
N GLY A 167 -13.69 0.42 -10.31
CA GLY A 167 -12.55 -0.33 -10.84
C GLY A 167 -12.05 0.06 -12.23
N ASN A 168 -12.80 0.83 -13.00
CA ASN A 168 -12.41 1.33 -14.31
C ASN A 168 -11.84 2.77 -14.29
N VAL A 169 -11.75 3.39 -13.12
CA VAL A 169 -11.17 4.74 -13.01
C VAL A 169 -9.65 4.68 -13.15
N GLN A 170 -9.13 5.43 -14.12
CA GLN A 170 -7.69 5.50 -14.37
C GLN A 170 -6.99 6.42 -13.37
N ASP A 171 -5.71 6.16 -13.09
CA ASP A 171 -4.90 6.94 -12.12
C ASP A 171 -4.90 8.43 -12.39
N LYS A 172 -4.80 8.83 -13.68
CA LYS A 172 -4.81 10.25 -14.07
C LYS A 172 -6.08 10.99 -13.61
N ALA A 173 -7.24 10.34 -13.62
CA ALA A 173 -8.49 10.90 -13.17
C ALA A 173 -8.61 10.80 -11.63
N HIS A 174 -8.20 9.68 -11.05
CA HIS A 174 -8.22 9.43 -9.62
C HIS A 174 -7.31 10.43 -8.86
N MET A 175 -6.12 10.73 -9.42
CA MET A 175 -5.15 11.67 -8.87
C MET A 175 -5.75 13.03 -8.57
N GLY A 176 -6.62 13.56 -9.45
CA GLY A 176 -7.29 14.83 -9.23
C GLY A 176 -8.19 14.89 -7.99
N SER A 177 -8.74 13.76 -7.56
CA SER A 177 -9.52 13.64 -6.32
C SER A 177 -8.60 13.55 -5.09
N LEU A 178 -7.53 12.75 -5.19
CA LEU A 178 -6.56 12.61 -4.11
C LEU A 178 -5.88 13.95 -3.78
N ILE A 179 -5.42 14.70 -4.79
CA ILE A 179 -4.82 16.04 -4.60
C ILE A 179 -5.77 16.97 -3.85
N ARG A 180 -7.06 17.03 -4.24
CA ARG A 180 -8.05 17.92 -3.58
C ARG A 180 -8.25 17.60 -2.11
N LEU A 181 -8.22 16.32 -1.76
CA LEU A 181 -8.43 15.88 -0.38
C LEU A 181 -7.17 16.08 0.46
N CYS A 182 -5.99 15.84 -0.08
CA CYS A 182 -4.73 16.12 0.59
C CYS A 182 -4.52 17.62 0.85
N ALA A 183 -5.01 18.48 -0.05
CA ALA A 183 -4.91 19.94 0.11
C ALA A 183 -5.62 20.50 1.35
N LYS A 184 -6.49 19.72 2.00
CA LYS A 184 -7.18 20.13 3.23
C LYS A 184 -6.27 20.10 4.46
N VAL A 185 -5.19 19.35 4.41
CA VAL A 185 -4.31 19.10 5.57
C VAL A 185 -2.86 19.48 5.32
N LEU A 186 -2.41 19.43 4.06
CA LEU A 186 -1.01 19.71 3.73
C LEU A 186 -0.72 21.22 3.80
N PRO A 187 0.44 21.62 4.35
CA PRO A 187 0.90 23.00 4.29
C PRO A 187 1.24 23.41 2.86
N GLU A 188 1.22 24.72 2.58
CA GLU A 188 1.73 25.28 1.33
C GLU A 188 3.17 24.81 1.07
N LYS A 189 3.57 24.74 -0.20
CA LYS A 189 4.88 24.23 -0.67
C LYS A 189 5.15 22.75 -0.38
N SER A 190 4.14 21.97 0.04
CA SER A 190 4.31 20.52 0.15
C SER A 190 4.67 19.89 -1.19
N LEU A 191 5.56 18.90 -1.18
CA LEU A 191 6.03 18.17 -2.35
C LEU A 191 5.22 16.89 -2.54
N LEU A 192 4.50 16.78 -3.67
CA LEU A 192 3.75 15.59 -4.05
C LEU A 192 4.58 14.75 -5.03
N VAL A 193 4.94 13.53 -4.62
CA VAL A 193 5.76 12.60 -5.42
C VAL A 193 4.88 11.46 -5.92
N PHE A 194 4.85 11.24 -7.23
CA PHE A 194 4.00 10.23 -7.86
C PHE A 194 4.61 9.67 -9.15
N ASP A 195 4.09 8.55 -9.62
CA ASP A 195 4.55 7.91 -10.84
C ASP A 195 4.00 8.54 -12.13
N CYS A 196 4.39 7.98 -13.28
CA CYS A 196 3.95 8.46 -14.59
C CYS A 196 2.43 8.31 -14.85
N GLY A 197 1.73 7.45 -14.10
CA GLY A 197 0.27 7.26 -14.23
C GLY A 197 -0.52 8.50 -13.83
N GLY A 198 -0.02 9.27 -12.85
CA GLY A 198 -0.58 10.56 -12.44
C GLY A 198 -0.07 11.77 -13.23
N ASN A 199 0.96 11.60 -14.06
CA ASN A 199 1.65 12.67 -14.75
C ASN A 199 0.84 13.22 -15.94
N THR A 200 0.02 14.24 -15.68
CA THR A 200 -0.73 14.97 -16.70
C THR A 200 -0.60 16.48 -16.50
N LYS A 201 -0.67 17.24 -17.60
CA LYS A 201 -0.68 18.72 -17.53
C LYS A 201 -1.77 19.25 -16.60
N ALA A 202 -2.95 18.61 -16.58
CA ALA A 202 -4.07 19.02 -15.73
C ALA A 202 -3.75 18.83 -14.25
N ASN A 203 -3.17 17.68 -13.85
CA ASN A 203 -2.79 17.39 -12.47
C ASN A 203 -1.67 18.33 -12.01
N LYS A 204 -0.63 18.55 -12.82
CA LYS A 204 0.47 19.49 -12.54
C LYS A 204 -0.06 20.92 -12.34
N ARG A 205 -0.95 21.40 -13.23
CA ARG A 205 -1.58 22.72 -13.09
C ARG A 205 -2.38 22.82 -11.79
N LYS A 206 -3.11 21.76 -11.44
CA LYS A 206 -3.88 21.71 -10.19
C LYS A 206 -2.98 21.76 -8.95
N ILE A 207 -1.87 21.01 -8.93
CA ILE A 207 -0.88 21.01 -7.84
C ILE A 207 -0.32 22.42 -7.66
N ARG A 208 0.13 23.06 -8.76
CA ARG A 208 0.65 24.45 -8.72
C ARG A 208 -0.40 25.45 -8.26
N GLY A 209 -1.65 25.31 -8.73
CA GLY A 209 -2.76 26.17 -8.30
C GLY A 209 -3.10 26.09 -6.81
N LEU A 210 -2.70 24.99 -6.15
CA LEU A 210 -2.80 24.81 -4.70
C LEU A 210 -1.51 25.23 -3.96
N LYS A 211 -0.55 25.84 -4.66
CA LYS A 211 0.78 26.24 -4.16
C LYS A 211 1.61 25.05 -3.65
N PHE A 212 1.40 23.87 -4.22
CA PHE A 212 2.19 22.69 -3.97
C PHE A 212 3.25 22.49 -5.04
N HIS A 213 4.25 21.71 -4.71
CA HIS A 213 5.27 21.22 -5.61
C HIS A 213 4.97 19.79 -6.04
N TYR A 214 5.58 19.37 -7.15
CA TYR A 214 5.51 18.00 -7.59
C TYR A 214 6.86 17.48 -8.07
N LEU A 215 6.99 16.16 -7.96
CA LEU A 215 8.06 15.36 -8.53
C LEU A 215 7.46 14.08 -9.13
N THR A 216 7.70 13.83 -10.40
CA THR A 216 7.08 12.70 -11.11
C THR A 216 7.96 12.12 -12.19
N LEU A 217 7.71 10.86 -12.56
CA LEU A 217 8.40 10.21 -13.67
C LEU A 217 7.74 10.59 -15.01
N LYS A 218 8.55 10.90 -16.01
CA LYS A 218 8.11 11.07 -17.38
C LYS A 218 7.87 9.73 -18.05
N ALA A 219 6.73 9.56 -18.70
CA ALA A 219 6.42 8.32 -19.41
C ALA A 219 7.40 8.07 -20.57
N LYS A 220 7.96 6.87 -20.68
CA LYS A 220 8.90 6.47 -21.74
C LYS A 220 8.21 6.33 -23.10
N LYS A 221 7.92 7.45 -23.77
CA LYS A 221 7.46 7.48 -25.16
C LYS A 221 8.67 7.71 -26.06
N LYS A 222 8.90 6.82 -27.05
CA LYS A 222 10.12 6.73 -27.87
C LYS A 222 10.60 8.07 -28.45
N GLY A 223 9.73 8.85 -29.09
CA GLY A 223 10.10 10.15 -29.68
C GLY A 223 10.52 11.20 -28.64
N PRO A 224 9.63 11.63 -27.73
CA PRO A 224 9.94 12.63 -26.70
C PRO A 224 11.11 12.23 -25.79
N TYR A 225 11.32 10.92 -25.57
CA TYR A 225 12.44 10.45 -24.73
C TYR A 225 13.80 10.56 -25.44
N ARG A 226 13.84 10.37 -26.75
CA ARG A 226 15.06 10.57 -27.54
C ARG A 226 15.54 12.01 -27.49
N ASN A 227 14.62 12.98 -27.47
CA ASN A 227 14.99 14.39 -27.34
C ASN A 227 15.65 14.66 -25.97
N GLU A 228 15.16 14.07 -24.89
CA GLU A 228 15.80 14.21 -23.57
C GLU A 228 17.21 13.58 -23.55
N ILE A 229 17.36 12.42 -24.18
CA ILE A 229 18.67 11.76 -24.31
C ILE A 229 19.62 12.59 -25.16
N ALA A 230 19.15 13.21 -26.26
CA ALA A 230 19.95 14.11 -27.05
C ALA A 230 20.44 15.34 -26.26
N ILE A 231 19.57 15.92 -25.41
CA ILE A 231 19.93 17.01 -24.49
C ILE A 231 20.99 16.54 -23.49
N TYR A 232 20.84 15.31 -22.94
CA TYR A 232 21.80 14.73 -22.02
C TYR A 232 23.20 14.64 -22.63
N HIS A 233 23.32 14.15 -23.87
CA HIS A 233 24.60 14.06 -24.59
C HIS A 233 25.15 15.41 -25.03
N ALA A 234 24.28 16.37 -25.41
CA ALA A 234 24.70 17.69 -25.81
C ALA A 234 25.26 18.55 -24.64
N LYS A 235 24.99 18.16 -23.39
CA LYS A 235 25.40 18.89 -22.21
C LYS A 235 26.32 18.05 -21.31
N GLU A 236 27.30 17.38 -21.88
CA GLU A 236 28.25 16.54 -21.15
C GLU A 236 29.01 17.32 -20.07
N GLU A 237 29.31 18.59 -20.28
CA GLU A 237 29.99 19.47 -19.30
C GLU A 237 29.13 19.80 -18.10
N ASP A 238 27.80 19.76 -18.23
CA ASP A 238 26.83 20.02 -17.15
C ASP A 238 26.46 18.74 -16.36
N GLN A 239 27.09 17.60 -16.67
CA GLN A 239 26.75 16.34 -16.02
C GLN A 239 27.21 16.28 -14.56
N VAL A 240 26.26 16.00 -13.67
CA VAL A 240 26.54 15.71 -12.27
C VAL A 240 26.51 14.21 -12.04
N SER A 241 27.61 13.65 -11.55
CA SER A 241 27.73 12.20 -11.27
C SER A 241 27.77 11.96 -9.76
N PHE A 242 27.04 10.93 -9.31
CA PHE A 242 27.00 10.51 -7.90
C PHE A 242 26.67 9.02 -7.78
N SER A 243 26.88 8.46 -6.60
CA SER A 243 26.56 7.07 -6.28
C SER A 243 25.47 7.00 -5.22
N MET A 244 24.52 6.08 -5.38
CA MET A 244 23.48 5.82 -4.38
C MET A 244 23.09 4.34 -4.39
N ASN A 245 23.12 3.69 -3.22
CA ASN A 245 22.83 2.26 -3.05
C ASN A 245 23.64 1.38 -4.04
N ASP A 246 24.96 1.57 -4.04
CA ASP A 246 25.94 0.84 -4.87
C ASP A 246 25.74 0.97 -6.38
N ARG A 247 24.95 1.96 -6.84
CA ARG A 247 24.75 2.28 -8.25
C ARG A 247 25.26 3.68 -8.58
N ARG A 248 25.92 3.78 -9.74
CA ARG A 248 26.33 5.07 -10.29
C ARG A 248 25.22 5.70 -11.12
N TYR A 249 25.05 6.99 -10.96
CA TYR A 249 24.13 7.82 -11.72
C TYR A 249 24.85 9.03 -12.25
N SER A 250 24.52 9.42 -13.47
CA SER A 250 24.83 10.73 -14.00
C SER A 250 23.54 11.44 -14.38
N CYS A 251 23.50 12.74 -14.26
CA CYS A 251 22.31 13.54 -14.49
C CYS A 251 22.63 14.84 -15.17
N VAL A 252 21.83 15.19 -16.16
CA VAL A 252 21.78 16.54 -16.72
C VAL A 252 20.45 17.16 -16.36
N THR A 253 20.48 18.40 -15.85
CA THR A 253 19.27 19.16 -15.54
C THR A 253 19.06 20.24 -16.61
N HIS A 254 17.81 20.36 -17.05
CA HIS A 254 17.42 21.48 -17.91
C HIS A 254 16.01 21.95 -17.58
N LYS A 255 15.73 23.21 -17.92
CA LYS A 255 14.42 23.83 -17.73
C LYS A 255 13.59 23.72 -19.02
N ASP A 256 12.33 23.30 -18.88
CA ASP A 256 11.35 23.29 -19.97
C ASP A 256 10.08 24.02 -19.53
N GLY A 257 9.97 25.30 -19.90
CA GLY A 257 8.94 26.20 -19.41
C GLY A 257 9.07 26.45 -17.89
N GLU A 258 8.05 26.02 -17.13
CA GLU A 258 8.01 26.14 -15.67
C GLU A 258 8.46 24.84 -14.94
N GLU A 259 8.96 23.87 -15.69
CA GLU A 259 9.38 22.57 -15.16
C GLU A 259 10.89 22.39 -15.25
N TYR A 260 11.46 21.74 -14.26
CA TYR A 260 12.82 21.22 -14.30
C TYR A 260 12.77 19.76 -14.70
N ARG A 261 13.61 19.39 -15.68
CA ARG A 261 13.76 18.02 -16.12
C ARG A 261 15.15 17.51 -15.77
N TYR A 262 15.14 16.40 -15.07
CA TYR A 262 16.33 15.69 -14.62
C TYR A 262 16.47 14.44 -15.44
N VAL A 263 17.41 14.45 -16.39
CA VAL A 263 17.68 13.31 -17.27
C VAL A 263 18.80 12.49 -16.65
N PHE A 264 18.41 11.38 -16.04
CA PHE A 264 19.34 10.45 -15.40
C PHE A 264 19.76 9.35 -16.35
N PHE A 265 21.01 8.92 -16.21
CA PHE A 265 21.55 7.70 -16.80
C PHE A 265 22.24 6.87 -15.70
N SER A 266 22.14 5.54 -15.82
CA SER A 266 22.87 4.60 -14.98
C SER A 266 23.25 3.37 -15.81
N GLU A 267 24.55 3.06 -15.86
CA GLU A 267 25.08 1.89 -16.56
C GLU A 267 24.54 0.59 -15.96
N ASP A 268 24.47 0.50 -14.63
CA ASP A 268 23.93 -0.68 -13.93
C ASP A 268 22.46 -0.93 -14.32
N LEU A 269 21.67 0.16 -14.43
CA LEU A 269 20.29 0.07 -14.86
C LEU A 269 20.19 -0.33 -16.33
N ALA A 270 21.08 0.19 -17.19
CA ALA A 270 21.15 -0.19 -18.59
C ALA A 270 21.45 -1.69 -18.72
N PHE A 271 22.46 -2.17 -18.02
CA PHE A 271 22.83 -3.58 -18.01
C PHE A 271 21.68 -4.48 -17.58
N ASP A 272 21.03 -4.16 -16.45
CA ASP A 272 19.86 -4.90 -15.95
C ASP A 272 18.70 -4.95 -16.96
N GLN A 273 18.47 -3.83 -17.68
CA GLN A 273 17.40 -3.74 -18.67
C GLN A 273 17.75 -4.51 -19.93
N LEU A 274 18.99 -4.43 -20.40
CA LEU A 274 19.50 -5.19 -21.56
C LEU A 274 19.42 -6.69 -21.28
N ALA A 275 19.91 -7.16 -20.14
CA ALA A 275 19.84 -8.57 -19.75
C ALA A 275 18.40 -9.11 -19.76
N LYS A 276 17.44 -8.34 -19.22
CA LYS A 276 16.02 -8.72 -19.22
C LYS A 276 15.44 -8.80 -20.65
N LYS A 277 15.85 -7.89 -21.55
CA LYS A 277 15.38 -7.85 -22.92
C LYS A 277 15.98 -8.96 -23.77
N THR A 278 17.27 -9.30 -23.54
CA THR A 278 17.92 -10.46 -24.16
C THR A 278 17.23 -11.75 -23.75
N LYS A 279 16.98 -11.95 -22.44
CA LYS A 279 16.21 -13.12 -21.96
C LYS A 279 14.78 -13.17 -22.53
N LYS A 280 14.17 -12.03 -22.79
CA LYS A 280 12.86 -11.98 -23.46
C LYS A 280 12.97 -12.44 -24.90
N LEU A 281 13.98 -11.97 -25.64
CA LEU A 281 14.23 -12.40 -27.03
C LEU A 281 14.48 -13.91 -27.08
N GLU A 282 15.35 -14.45 -26.22
CA GLU A 282 15.63 -15.88 -26.10
C GLU A 282 14.37 -16.72 -25.91
N LYS A 283 13.50 -16.30 -24.96
CA LYS A 283 12.21 -16.96 -24.70
C LYS A 283 11.27 -16.91 -25.91
N ASP A 284 11.24 -15.78 -26.63
CA ASP A 284 10.37 -15.64 -27.79
C ASP A 284 10.91 -16.42 -29.01
N LEU A 285 12.23 -16.53 -29.15
CA LEU A 285 12.88 -17.43 -30.14
C LEU A 285 12.56 -18.90 -29.84
N GLU A 286 12.64 -19.31 -28.56
CA GLU A 286 12.27 -20.69 -28.15
C GLU A 286 10.79 -20.97 -28.39
N LYS A 287 9.91 -20.01 -28.07
CA LYS A 287 8.49 -20.09 -28.42
C LYS A 287 8.28 -20.16 -29.93
N GLY A 288 9.05 -19.39 -30.70
CA GLY A 288 9.02 -19.40 -32.15
C GLY A 288 9.30 -20.80 -32.74
N LYS A 289 10.29 -21.51 -32.18
CA LYS A 289 10.57 -22.91 -32.55
C LYS A 289 9.36 -23.83 -32.26
N ASN A 290 8.68 -23.63 -31.14
CA ASN A 290 7.49 -24.40 -30.76
C ASN A 290 6.26 -23.96 -31.59
N LEU A 291 6.14 -22.68 -31.93
CA LEU A 291 5.04 -22.13 -32.70
C LEU A 291 5.15 -22.44 -34.19
N ALA A 292 6.38 -22.50 -34.75
CA ALA A 292 6.61 -22.95 -36.12
C ALA A 292 6.08 -24.40 -36.35
N LYS A 293 6.17 -25.27 -35.31
CA LYS A 293 5.55 -26.59 -35.33
C LYS A 293 4.01 -26.50 -35.39
N LYS A 294 3.41 -25.52 -34.70
CA LYS A 294 1.95 -25.31 -34.67
C LYS A 294 1.42 -24.66 -35.97
N VAL A 295 2.19 -23.76 -36.57
CA VAL A 295 1.84 -23.16 -37.88
C VAL A 295 1.79 -24.24 -38.97
N LYS A 296 2.71 -25.21 -38.95
CA LYS A 296 2.65 -26.39 -39.84
C LYS A 296 1.39 -27.24 -39.60
N GLN A 297 0.70 -27.06 -38.51
CA GLN A 297 -0.58 -27.70 -38.17
C GLN A 297 -1.81 -26.79 -38.45
N GLY A 298 -1.64 -25.69 -39.20
CA GLY A 298 -2.73 -24.81 -39.66
C GLY A 298 -3.28 -23.86 -38.60
N LYS A 299 -2.56 -23.59 -37.48
CA LYS A 299 -2.96 -22.62 -36.48
C LYS A 299 -2.53 -21.20 -36.85
N ASP A 300 -3.47 -20.26 -36.84
CA ASP A 300 -3.24 -18.84 -37.07
C ASP A 300 -2.60 -18.19 -35.82
N LEU A 301 -1.55 -17.42 -36.01
CA LEU A 301 -0.79 -16.77 -34.96
C LEU A 301 -0.59 -15.30 -35.28
N ASP A 302 -0.92 -14.41 -34.34
CA ASP A 302 -0.82 -12.96 -34.54
C ASP A 302 0.62 -12.46 -34.63
N GLN A 303 1.54 -13.04 -33.85
CA GLN A 303 2.96 -12.70 -33.88
C GLN A 303 3.81 -13.82 -33.27
N PHE A 304 4.94 -14.17 -33.92
CA PHE A 304 5.97 -15.03 -33.34
C PHE A 304 7.33 -14.79 -33.94
N ILE A 305 8.40 -15.28 -33.31
CA ILE A 305 9.74 -15.31 -33.85
C ILE A 305 9.99 -16.70 -34.45
N SER A 306 10.30 -16.77 -35.73
CA SER A 306 10.63 -18.03 -36.42
C SER A 306 11.95 -18.62 -35.90
N PRO A 307 12.20 -19.93 -36.13
CA PRO A 307 13.51 -20.53 -35.83
C PRO A 307 14.69 -19.85 -36.54
N ASP A 308 14.42 -19.23 -37.71
CA ASP A 308 15.43 -18.55 -38.54
C ASP A 308 15.66 -17.08 -38.12
N GLY A 309 15.04 -16.65 -36.98
CA GLY A 309 15.22 -15.33 -36.41
C GLY A 309 14.38 -14.22 -37.01
N TRP A 310 13.27 -14.53 -37.67
CA TRP A 310 12.31 -13.55 -38.15
C TRP A 310 11.17 -13.32 -37.19
N ILE A 311 10.82 -12.06 -36.97
CA ILE A 311 9.53 -11.73 -36.35
C ILE A 311 8.47 -11.78 -37.42
N ILE A 312 7.53 -12.69 -37.28
CA ILE A 312 6.37 -12.84 -38.16
C ILE A 312 5.17 -12.24 -37.45
N THR A 313 4.59 -11.22 -38.09
CA THR A 313 3.30 -10.63 -37.68
C THR A 313 2.32 -10.82 -38.82
N ARG A 314 1.03 -10.68 -38.57
CA ARG A 314 0.00 -10.69 -39.61
C ARG A 314 0.32 -9.67 -40.72
N GLY A 315 0.92 -10.13 -41.83
CA GLY A 315 1.28 -9.31 -42.99
C GLY A 315 2.68 -8.67 -42.99
N HIS A 316 3.47 -8.83 -41.95
CA HIS A 316 4.82 -8.30 -41.88
C HIS A 316 5.78 -9.26 -41.20
N PHE A 317 7.01 -9.33 -41.70
CA PHE A 317 8.08 -10.03 -41.00
C PHE A 317 9.36 -9.20 -41.02
N GLN A 318 10.10 -9.26 -39.94
CA GLN A 318 11.34 -8.52 -39.73
C GLN A 318 12.42 -9.49 -39.25
N ASN A 319 13.59 -9.45 -39.87
CA ASN A 319 14.74 -10.22 -39.42
C ASN A 319 15.27 -9.67 -38.11
N VAL A 320 15.36 -10.53 -37.11
CA VAL A 320 15.80 -10.17 -35.75
C VAL A 320 17.26 -10.52 -35.50
N LEU A 321 17.80 -11.49 -36.28
CA LEU A 321 19.15 -12.00 -36.10
C LEU A 321 20.12 -11.44 -37.16
N GLY A 322 19.61 -11.00 -38.33
CA GLY A 322 20.43 -10.50 -39.43
C GLY A 322 21.08 -9.16 -39.19
N ASP A 323 20.49 -8.32 -38.34
CA ASP A 323 20.96 -6.96 -38.01
C ASP A 323 21.31 -6.84 -36.55
N ILE A 324 22.01 -7.63 -35.91
CA ILE A 324 22.54 -7.44 -34.54
C ILE A 324 21.59 -6.68 -33.56
N SER A 325 20.43 -6.20 -33.99
CA SER A 325 19.48 -5.39 -33.22
C SER A 325 18.37 -6.23 -32.63
N ASN A 326 18.42 -6.43 -31.31
CA ASN A 326 17.31 -6.96 -30.56
C ASN A 326 16.12 -5.98 -30.69
N PRO A 327 14.94 -6.39 -31.23
CA PRO A 327 13.79 -5.50 -31.43
C PRO A 327 13.20 -4.95 -30.14
N TYR A 328 13.54 -5.56 -29.00
CA TYR A 328 13.14 -5.08 -27.69
C TYR A 328 14.05 -3.97 -27.14
N ILE A 329 15.17 -3.64 -27.81
CA ILE A 329 16.15 -2.62 -27.42
C ILE A 329 15.91 -1.34 -28.22
N PRO A 330 15.11 -0.35 -27.72
CA PRO A 330 14.87 0.90 -28.39
C PRO A 330 15.99 1.94 -28.24
N GLY A 331 17.08 1.65 -27.51
CA GLY A 331 18.17 2.59 -27.20
C GLY A 331 17.81 3.61 -26.11
N LEU A 332 16.94 3.23 -25.18
CA LEU A 332 16.50 4.06 -24.05
C LEU A 332 16.91 3.44 -22.71
N GLU A 333 17.74 2.40 -22.75
CA GLU A 333 18.16 1.64 -21.58
C GLU A 333 19.06 2.49 -20.70
N GLY A 334 18.92 2.32 -19.39
CA GLY A 334 19.65 3.11 -18.39
C GLY A 334 19.11 4.52 -18.17
N PHE A 335 18.38 5.10 -19.14
CA PHE A 335 17.81 6.43 -18.99
C PHE A 335 16.45 6.45 -18.30
N PHE A 336 16.25 7.46 -17.46
CA PHE A 336 14.94 7.85 -16.94
C PHE A 336 14.91 9.37 -16.68
N VAL A 337 13.72 9.96 -16.82
CA VAL A 337 13.55 11.41 -16.70
C VAL A 337 12.56 11.71 -15.58
N LEU A 338 12.98 12.52 -14.64
CA LEU A 338 12.11 13.07 -13.60
C LEU A 338 11.73 14.50 -13.98
N GLU A 339 10.46 14.84 -13.75
CA GLU A 339 9.90 16.18 -13.95
C GLU A 339 9.53 16.76 -12.60
N SER A 340 10.03 17.95 -12.31
CA SER A 340 9.86 18.63 -11.03
C SER A 340 9.45 20.09 -11.20
N SER A 341 8.68 20.62 -10.25
CA SER A 341 8.39 22.05 -10.14
C SER A 341 9.37 22.80 -9.24
N ILE A 342 10.33 22.10 -8.63
CA ILE A 342 11.40 22.69 -7.81
C ILE A 342 12.75 22.40 -8.46
N ASP A 343 13.67 23.33 -8.29
CA ASP A 343 15.06 23.18 -8.67
C ASP A 343 15.86 22.75 -7.44
N GLU A 344 16.41 21.56 -7.49
CA GLU A 344 17.21 20.98 -6.41
C GLU A 344 18.33 20.12 -7.01
N ALA A 345 19.33 19.81 -6.18
CA ALA A 345 20.42 18.94 -6.59
C ALA A 345 19.89 17.57 -7.09
N PRO A 346 20.42 17.05 -8.22
CA PRO A 346 19.96 15.79 -8.81
C PRO A 346 19.89 14.61 -7.83
N GLU A 347 20.85 14.52 -6.93
CA GLU A 347 20.89 13.48 -5.89
C GLU A 347 19.67 13.58 -4.96
N LYS A 348 19.34 14.78 -4.47
CA LYS A 348 18.15 14.99 -3.59
C LYS A 348 16.84 14.65 -4.32
N ILE A 349 16.74 15.06 -5.59
CA ILE A 349 15.59 14.74 -6.45
C ILE A 349 15.43 13.22 -6.61
N LEU A 350 16.52 12.51 -6.86
CA LEU A 350 16.49 11.06 -7.01
C LEU A 350 16.14 10.36 -5.69
N ILE A 351 16.70 10.81 -4.57
CA ILE A 351 16.37 10.30 -3.24
C ILE A 351 14.87 10.51 -2.95
N ALA A 352 14.36 11.73 -3.17
CA ALA A 352 12.95 12.03 -2.97
C ALA A 352 12.05 11.12 -3.83
N TYR A 353 12.39 10.92 -5.10
CA TYR A 353 11.63 10.05 -5.99
C TYR A 353 11.68 8.58 -5.57
N LYS A 354 12.85 8.07 -5.17
CA LYS A 354 12.99 6.67 -4.73
C LYS A 354 12.23 6.38 -3.43
N ASN A 355 12.10 7.36 -2.56
CA ASN A 355 11.28 7.23 -1.34
C ASN A 355 9.77 7.01 -1.62
N ARG A 356 9.32 7.15 -2.88
CA ARG A 356 7.97 6.73 -3.31
C ARG A 356 7.69 5.26 -3.02
N ASP A 357 8.72 4.44 -2.89
CA ASP A 357 8.64 3.05 -2.41
C ASP A 357 7.85 2.92 -1.08
N LYS A 358 7.81 3.97 -0.25
CA LYS A 358 6.98 3.99 0.98
C LYS A 358 5.48 3.82 0.68
N ALA A 359 4.97 4.48 -0.36
CA ALA A 359 3.57 4.31 -0.77
C ALA A 359 3.33 2.92 -1.38
N GLU A 360 4.27 2.41 -2.18
CA GLU A 360 4.19 1.04 -2.73
C GLU A 360 4.19 -0.01 -1.62
N LYS A 361 5.06 0.14 -0.61
CA LYS A 361 5.11 -0.73 0.57
C LYS A 361 3.81 -0.63 1.37
N PHE A 362 3.28 0.57 1.57
CA PHE A 362 2.01 0.75 2.27
C PHE A 362 0.87 0.01 1.55
N ILE A 363 0.76 0.15 0.22
CA ILE A 363 -0.22 -0.58 -0.60
C ILE A 363 -0.03 -2.09 -0.50
N ARG A 364 1.20 -2.56 -0.57
CA ARG A 364 1.51 -3.99 -0.43
C ARG A 364 1.07 -4.52 0.93
N ASP A 365 1.33 -3.78 2.00
CA ASP A 365 0.92 -4.16 3.35
C ASP A 365 -0.61 -4.22 3.49
N LEU A 366 -1.35 -3.26 2.90
CA LEU A 366 -2.81 -3.34 2.85
C LEU A 366 -3.30 -4.61 2.17
N LYS A 367 -2.71 -4.97 1.03
CA LYS A 367 -3.16 -6.09 0.20
C LYS A 367 -2.80 -7.46 0.74
N GLU A 368 -1.56 -7.59 1.22
CA GLU A 368 -0.95 -8.88 1.55
C GLU A 368 -0.95 -9.14 3.05
N TRP A 369 -0.50 -8.16 3.83
CA TRP A 369 -0.40 -8.35 5.26
C TRP A 369 -1.75 -8.17 5.98
N ALA A 370 -2.50 -7.11 5.66
CA ALA A 370 -3.84 -6.88 6.22
C ALA A 370 -4.95 -7.57 5.41
N GLU A 371 -4.58 -8.36 4.40
CA GLU A 371 -5.45 -9.24 3.62
C GLU A 371 -6.66 -8.54 3.00
N MET A 372 -6.44 -7.37 2.38
CA MET A 372 -7.52 -6.62 1.72
C MET A 372 -8.14 -7.39 0.54
N ARG A 373 -7.45 -8.34 -0.05
CA ARG A 373 -7.90 -9.12 -1.22
C ARG A 373 -7.95 -10.63 -0.95
N PRO A 374 -8.93 -11.35 -1.51
CA PRO A 374 -10.06 -10.86 -2.29
C PRO A 374 -11.15 -10.23 -1.42
N VAL A 375 -11.92 -9.29 -2.00
CA VAL A 375 -13.06 -8.69 -1.30
C VAL A 375 -14.31 -9.54 -1.55
N ARG A 376 -14.98 -9.95 -0.47
CA ARG A 376 -16.17 -10.82 -0.52
C ARG A 376 -17.48 -10.13 -0.14
N HIS A 377 -17.40 -8.83 0.20
CA HIS A 377 -18.60 -8.02 0.46
C HIS A 377 -19.23 -7.56 -0.85
N TRP A 378 -20.56 -7.40 -0.85
CA TRP A 378 -21.35 -7.02 -2.04
C TRP A 378 -22.06 -5.67 -1.89
N SER A 379 -22.35 -5.21 -0.67
CA SER A 379 -22.85 -3.86 -0.43
C SER A 379 -21.75 -2.83 -0.65
N ARG A 380 -22.07 -1.72 -1.30
CA ARG A 380 -21.14 -0.61 -1.51
C ARG A 380 -20.52 -0.14 -0.18
N TYR A 381 -21.36 0.08 0.80
CA TYR A 381 -20.91 0.61 2.09
C TYR A 381 -20.13 -0.42 2.89
N ALA A 382 -20.54 -1.68 2.88
CA ALA A 382 -19.79 -2.74 3.53
C ALA A 382 -18.38 -2.89 2.93
N VAL A 383 -18.23 -2.76 1.61
CA VAL A 383 -16.91 -2.77 0.94
C VAL A 383 -16.06 -1.58 1.39
N ILE A 384 -16.62 -0.38 1.38
CA ILE A 384 -15.89 0.82 1.82
C ILE A 384 -15.50 0.70 3.30
N GLY A 385 -16.41 0.24 4.15
CA GLY A 385 -16.13 0.01 5.57
C GLY A 385 -15.05 -1.04 5.80
N TYR A 386 -15.08 -2.13 5.04
CA TYR A 386 -14.05 -3.14 5.07
C TYR A 386 -12.66 -2.57 4.69
N VAL A 387 -12.59 -1.79 3.61
CA VAL A 387 -11.35 -1.11 3.19
C VAL A 387 -10.87 -0.13 4.26
N LEU A 388 -11.79 0.57 4.93
CA LEU A 388 -11.45 1.43 6.06
C LEU A 388 -10.88 0.65 7.24
N ILE A 389 -11.45 -0.50 7.60
CA ILE A 389 -10.87 -1.37 8.66
C ILE A 389 -9.44 -1.76 8.32
N VAL A 390 -9.20 -2.22 7.09
CA VAL A 390 -7.84 -2.58 6.62
C VAL A 390 -6.90 -1.37 6.68
N PHE A 391 -7.37 -0.20 6.23
CA PHE A 391 -6.61 1.04 6.29
C PHE A 391 -6.29 1.46 7.73
N LEU A 392 -7.26 1.47 8.62
CA LEU A 392 -7.09 1.81 10.03
C LEU A 392 -6.17 0.82 10.75
N THR A 393 -6.24 -0.46 10.41
CA THR A 393 -5.28 -1.47 10.91
C THR A 393 -3.85 -1.08 10.54
N LYS A 394 -3.60 -0.73 9.27
CA LYS A 394 -2.27 -0.30 8.85
C LYS A 394 -1.84 1.03 9.46
N VAL A 395 -2.77 1.95 9.67
CA VAL A 395 -2.52 3.21 10.40
C VAL A 395 -1.99 2.92 11.81
N LEU A 396 -2.67 2.08 12.59
CA LEU A 396 -2.24 1.72 13.95
C LEU A 396 -0.85 1.10 13.97
N VAL A 397 -0.54 0.23 13.00
CA VAL A 397 0.81 -0.34 12.87
C VAL A 397 1.84 0.72 12.48
N SER A 398 1.49 1.65 11.57
CA SER A 398 2.38 2.75 11.22
C SER A 398 2.66 3.67 12.41
N LEU A 399 1.65 3.94 13.25
CA LEU A 399 1.82 4.68 14.50
C LEU A 399 2.77 3.96 15.46
N THR A 400 2.61 2.64 15.61
CA THR A 400 3.54 1.83 16.40
C THR A 400 4.97 1.96 15.86
N GLN A 401 5.15 1.99 14.54
CA GLN A 401 6.47 2.16 13.90
C GLN A 401 7.08 3.54 14.18
N VAL A 402 6.25 4.58 14.29
CA VAL A 402 6.71 5.95 14.59
C VAL A 402 7.04 6.12 16.07
N PHE A 403 6.23 5.57 16.96
CA PHE A 403 6.42 5.71 18.41
C PHE A 403 7.43 4.72 19.00
N CYS A 404 7.68 3.60 18.31
CA CYS A 404 8.61 2.58 18.74
C CYS A 404 9.56 2.19 17.61
N GLU A 405 10.81 2.68 17.64
CA GLU A 405 11.83 2.40 16.62
C GLU A 405 12.44 0.99 16.72
N HIS A 406 11.76 0.04 17.34
CA HIS A 406 12.26 -1.31 17.54
C HIS A 406 12.24 -2.15 16.25
N SER A 407 13.22 -3.07 16.09
CA SER A 407 13.39 -3.89 14.89
C SER A 407 12.19 -4.79 14.57
N VAL A 408 11.49 -5.30 15.59
CA VAL A 408 10.29 -6.15 15.46
C VAL A 408 9.17 -5.42 14.75
N VAL A 409 8.99 -4.13 15.03
CA VAL A 409 7.93 -3.31 14.40
C VAL A 409 8.20 -3.08 12.93
N LYS A 410 9.46 -3.12 12.48
CA LYS A 410 9.84 -2.95 11.08
C LYS A 410 9.42 -4.16 10.22
N ASN A 411 9.31 -5.34 10.82
CA ASN A 411 8.87 -6.56 10.13
C ASN A 411 7.46 -6.95 10.58
N LEU A 412 6.46 -6.61 9.77
CA LEU A 412 5.05 -6.82 10.11
C LEU A 412 4.66 -8.28 10.36
N LYS A 413 5.29 -9.23 9.65
CA LYS A 413 5.03 -10.67 9.87
C LYS A 413 5.55 -11.13 11.23
N VAL A 414 6.70 -10.61 11.63
CA VAL A 414 7.32 -10.89 12.93
C VAL A 414 6.48 -10.25 14.04
N LEU A 415 6.09 -8.98 13.88
CA LEU A 415 5.20 -8.31 14.83
C LEU A 415 3.90 -9.10 15.04
N LYS A 416 3.24 -9.49 13.94
CA LYS A 416 2.00 -10.29 13.99
C LYS A 416 2.20 -11.58 14.79
N LYS A 417 3.31 -12.31 14.55
CA LYS A 417 3.64 -13.53 15.28
C LYS A 417 3.78 -13.29 16.80
N TYR A 418 4.48 -12.25 17.20
CA TYR A 418 4.66 -11.95 18.63
C TYR A 418 3.35 -11.50 19.28
N LEU A 419 2.55 -10.67 18.59
CA LEU A 419 1.24 -10.26 19.11
C LEU A 419 0.28 -11.44 19.27
N THR A 420 0.24 -12.36 18.31
CA THR A 420 -0.60 -13.56 18.39
C THR A 420 -0.16 -14.51 19.51
N ASN A 421 1.15 -14.61 19.77
CA ASN A 421 1.69 -15.50 20.81
C ASN A 421 1.48 -14.97 22.25
N LEU A 422 1.36 -13.65 22.45
CA LEU A 422 1.04 -13.08 23.75
C LEU A 422 -0.39 -13.46 24.12
N THR A 423 -0.56 -14.20 25.20
CA THR A 423 -1.85 -14.79 25.59
C THR A 423 -2.33 -14.30 26.94
N LEU A 424 -3.64 -14.27 27.12
CA LEU A 424 -4.34 -14.12 28.38
C LEU A 424 -5.10 -15.40 28.67
N THR A 425 -4.82 -16.00 29.84
CA THR A 425 -5.58 -17.13 30.35
C THR A 425 -6.43 -16.66 31.53
N ILE A 426 -7.74 -16.91 31.45
CA ILE A 426 -8.68 -16.68 32.52
C ILE A 426 -8.97 -18.02 33.20
N VAL A 427 -8.53 -18.14 34.44
CA VAL A 427 -8.70 -19.34 35.26
C VAL A 427 -9.88 -19.13 36.17
N TYR A 428 -10.82 -20.03 36.14
CA TYR A 428 -12.01 -20.05 37.01
C TYR A 428 -11.81 -21.10 38.13
N PRO A 429 -11.27 -20.73 39.29
CA PRO A 429 -11.11 -21.67 40.40
C PRO A 429 -12.47 -22.13 40.91
N PRO A 430 -12.56 -23.32 41.56
CA PRO A 430 -13.82 -23.80 42.16
C PRO A 430 -14.42 -22.86 43.19
N PHE A 431 -13.56 -22.09 43.84
CA PHE A 431 -13.92 -21.08 44.85
C PHE A 431 -13.09 -19.81 44.62
N GLY A 432 -13.73 -18.65 44.80
CA GLY A 432 -13.07 -17.34 44.65
C GLY A 432 -13.32 -16.66 43.32
N TYR A 433 -12.48 -15.67 43.02
CA TYR A 433 -12.59 -14.84 41.80
C TYR A 433 -11.77 -15.43 40.64
N ALA A 434 -12.19 -15.11 39.43
CA ALA A 434 -11.42 -15.45 38.23
C ALA A 434 -10.02 -14.80 38.26
N ILE A 435 -9.00 -15.57 37.94
CA ILE A 435 -7.61 -15.13 37.91
C ILE A 435 -7.24 -14.93 36.46
N ARG A 436 -6.64 -13.79 36.14
CA ARG A 436 -6.18 -13.42 34.77
C ARG A 436 -4.65 -13.51 34.75
N ILE A 437 -4.12 -14.42 33.92
CA ILE A 437 -2.69 -14.71 33.80
C ILE A 437 -2.23 -14.37 32.39
N ILE A 438 -1.21 -13.53 32.27
CA ILE A 438 -0.59 -13.15 31.00
C ILE A 438 0.64 -14.01 30.81
N SER A 439 0.68 -14.76 29.70
CA SER A 439 1.78 -15.65 29.35
C SER A 439 2.41 -15.27 28.02
N ASN A 440 3.64 -15.74 27.77
CA ASN A 440 4.40 -15.52 26.56
C ASN A 440 4.66 -14.04 26.22
N PHE A 441 4.80 -13.18 27.24
CA PHE A 441 5.20 -11.80 27.02
C PHE A 441 6.71 -11.74 26.72
N SER A 442 7.04 -11.78 25.43
CA SER A 442 8.41 -11.85 24.95
C SER A 442 9.17 -10.52 25.13
N PRO A 443 10.51 -10.57 25.32
CA PRO A 443 11.34 -9.35 25.42
C PRO A 443 11.18 -8.40 24.24
N GLU A 444 10.86 -8.91 23.05
CA GLU A 444 10.65 -8.10 21.84
C GLU A 444 9.40 -7.25 21.90
N LEU A 445 8.40 -7.64 22.70
CA LEU A 445 7.19 -6.85 22.92
C LEU A 445 7.32 -5.82 24.04
N HIS A 446 8.32 -5.93 24.91
CA HIS A 446 8.52 -4.98 26.01
C HIS A 446 8.67 -3.52 25.53
N PRO A 447 9.47 -3.21 24.47
CA PRO A 447 9.56 -1.83 23.98
C PRO A 447 8.25 -1.31 23.39
N ILE A 448 7.34 -2.21 22.98
CA ILE A 448 6.08 -1.86 22.32
C ILE A 448 4.96 -1.68 23.34
N LEU A 449 4.78 -2.67 24.22
CA LEU A 449 3.65 -2.72 25.16
C LEU A 449 4.03 -2.29 26.57
N GLY A 450 5.28 -2.54 27.01
CA GLY A 450 5.76 -2.21 28.36
C GLY A 450 4.83 -2.70 29.46
N ASP A 451 4.72 -1.92 30.52
CA ASP A 451 3.81 -2.23 31.64
C ASP A 451 2.32 -2.08 31.28
N PHE A 452 1.99 -1.54 30.11
CA PHE A 452 0.59 -1.39 29.68
C PHE A 452 -0.17 -2.72 29.70
N VAL A 453 0.53 -3.82 29.37
CA VAL A 453 -0.05 -5.16 29.33
C VAL A 453 -0.62 -5.61 30.70
N ARG A 454 -0.07 -5.11 31.80
CA ARG A 454 -0.51 -5.45 33.18
C ARG A 454 -1.95 -5.01 33.48
N ARG A 455 -2.55 -4.16 32.66
CA ARG A 455 -3.97 -3.78 32.77
C ARG A 455 -4.92 -4.95 32.55
N TYR A 456 -4.47 -6.00 31.87
CA TYR A 456 -5.30 -7.16 31.52
C TYR A 456 -5.19 -8.32 32.54
N GLY A 457 -4.13 -8.35 33.34
CA GLY A 457 -3.91 -9.42 34.31
C GLY A 457 -2.48 -9.39 34.90
N CYS A 458 -2.15 -10.41 35.65
CA CYS A 458 -0.85 -10.60 36.24
C CYS A 458 0.08 -11.28 35.20
N LEU A 459 1.33 -10.84 35.11
CA LEU A 459 2.34 -11.55 34.34
C LEU A 459 2.65 -12.89 35.02
N GLU A 460 2.75 -13.95 34.24
CA GLU A 460 3.23 -15.24 34.70
C GLU A 460 4.62 -15.06 35.31
N VAL A 461 4.76 -15.48 36.56
CA VAL A 461 6.09 -15.52 37.21
C VAL A 461 6.81 -16.72 36.60
N PRO A 462 8.00 -16.55 35.99
CA PRO A 462 8.77 -17.69 35.55
C PRO A 462 8.97 -18.62 36.73
N ASN A 463 8.57 -19.90 36.61
CA ASN A 463 8.81 -20.87 37.65
C ASN A 463 10.31 -20.91 37.92
N LEU A 464 10.74 -20.35 39.02
CA LEU A 464 12.04 -20.61 39.63
C LEU A 464 11.95 -21.98 40.29
N TRP A 465 12.09 -23.03 39.49
CA TRP A 465 12.40 -24.40 39.96
C TRP A 465 13.76 -24.83 39.48
#